data_c927bafa0bae661b9dbe49996ade24f3
#
_entry.id   c927bafa0bae661b9dbe49996ade24f3
#
_cell.length_a   1.000
_cell.length_b   1.000
_cell.length_c   1.000
_cell.angle_alpha   90.00
_cell.angle_beta   90.00
_cell.angle_gamma   90.00
#
_symmetry.space_group_name_H-M   'P 1'
#
loop_
_entity.id
_entity.type
_entity.pdbx_description
1 polymer ?
#
loop_
_entity_poly.entity_id
_entity_poly.type
_entity_poly.pdbx_seq_one_letter_code
_entity_poly.pdbx_strand_id
1 'polypeptide(L)'
;MADLSKLINMERVQVINPTPIYNKFKYVSAECGSGKTIKLCNIINDVINTKGTTEKFMIIQNTQKLATDTAQKINNCKLLISDLMPRGKNVINTVLDFLEEPVERVLIISDKTFFRIPVNMLDGWQIWFDDVTNFHSFKNVNDDNQRIKDIIYHDLMQEHGIVDEEKKQY
;
A
#
# COMPACT_ATOMS: atom_id res chain seq x y z
N MET A 1 -1.05 9.59 16.85
CA MET A 1 -0.88 9.93 15.42
C MET A 1 0.58 10.29 15.18
N ALA A 2 1.29 9.48 14.39
CA ALA A 2 2.68 9.82 14.05
C ALA A 2 2.69 11.21 13.38
N ASP A 3 3.56 12.07 13.87
CA ASP A 3 3.63 13.46 13.41
C ASP A 3 4.26 13.55 12.02
N LEU A 4 3.40 13.59 11.01
CA LEU A 4 3.78 13.77 9.61
C LEU A 4 4.42 15.13 9.33
N SER A 5 4.38 16.08 10.29
CA SER A 5 5.04 17.39 10.13
C SER A 5 6.55 17.23 9.93
N LYS A 6 7.13 16.14 10.47
CA LYS A 6 8.56 15.81 10.28
C LYS A 6 8.92 15.41 8.85
N LEU A 7 7.95 14.92 8.05
CA LEU A 7 8.14 14.64 6.62
C LEU A 7 8.03 15.90 5.76
N ILE A 8 7.30 16.90 6.25
CA ILE A 8 6.96 18.11 5.49
C ILE A 8 8.14 19.09 5.41
N ASN A 9 9.10 19.03 6.33
CA ASN A 9 10.29 19.91 6.36
C ASN A 9 11.38 19.54 5.33
N MET A 10 11.07 18.73 4.33
CA MET A 10 11.96 18.52 3.19
C MET A 10 11.74 19.68 2.20
N GLU A 11 12.77 20.45 1.92
CA GLU A 11 12.77 21.36 0.78
C GLU A 11 12.30 20.59 -0.47
N ARG A 12 11.20 21.02 -1.10
CA ARG A 12 10.54 20.43 -2.26
C ARG A 12 9.59 19.24 -2.02
N VAL A 13 9.08 19.01 -0.82
CA VAL A 13 7.97 18.06 -0.63
C VAL A 13 6.64 18.78 -0.89
N GLN A 14 5.92 18.32 -1.90
CA GLN A 14 4.51 18.71 -2.07
C GLN A 14 3.62 17.76 -1.27
N VAL A 15 2.91 18.31 -0.31
CA VAL A 15 1.85 17.56 0.39
C VAL A 15 0.52 17.93 -0.25
N ILE A 16 -0.06 16.98 -0.95
CA ILE A 16 -1.39 17.15 -1.52
C ILE A 16 -2.40 16.66 -0.48
N ASN A 17 -3.14 17.60 0.09
CA ASN A 17 -4.27 17.26 0.94
C ASN A 17 -5.48 17.00 0.03
N PRO A 18 -5.99 15.77 -0.02
CA PRO A 18 -7.20 15.48 -0.77
C PRO A 18 -8.41 16.21 -0.18
N THR A 19 -9.48 16.29 -0.96
CA THR A 19 -10.74 16.91 -0.55
C THR A 19 -11.24 16.41 0.81
N PRO A 20 -12.14 17.14 1.51
CA PRO A 20 -12.58 16.82 2.87
C PRO A 20 -13.07 15.39 3.11
N ILE A 21 -13.59 14.73 2.07
CA ILE A 21 -14.03 13.31 2.13
C ILE A 21 -12.85 12.35 2.35
N TYR A 22 -11.63 12.76 1.98
CA TYR A 22 -10.42 11.95 2.04
C TYR A 22 -9.39 12.46 3.07
N ASN A 23 -9.83 13.10 4.14
CA ASN A 23 -8.97 13.64 5.22
C ASN A 23 -8.00 12.62 5.82
N LYS A 24 -8.22 11.34 5.56
CA LYS A 24 -7.40 10.24 6.08
C LYS A 24 -6.21 9.89 5.20
N PHE A 25 -6.14 10.44 3.98
CA PHE A 25 -5.04 10.17 3.05
C PHE A 25 -4.09 11.34 2.99
N LYS A 26 -2.79 11.03 3.02
CA LYS A 26 -1.72 12.01 2.81
C LYS A 26 -0.77 11.47 1.76
N TYR A 27 -0.49 12.28 0.77
CA TYR A 27 0.44 11.96 -0.30
C TYR A 27 1.70 12.81 -0.16
N VAL A 28 2.86 12.16 -0.17
CA VAL A 28 4.16 12.82 -0.12
C VAL A 28 4.90 12.54 -1.41
N SER A 29 5.11 13.58 -2.22
CA SER A 29 5.91 13.51 -3.44
C SER A 29 7.29 14.09 -3.19
N ALA A 30 8.31 13.36 -3.61
CA ALA A 30 9.70 13.82 -3.61
C ALA A 30 10.49 13.07 -4.68
N GLU A 31 11.62 13.64 -5.09
CA GLU A 31 12.49 13.03 -6.11
C GLU A 31 12.97 11.63 -5.72
N CYS A 32 13.28 10.79 -6.72
CA CYS A 32 13.93 9.52 -6.50
C CYS A 32 15.27 9.72 -5.76
N GLY A 33 15.57 8.87 -4.78
CA GLY A 33 16.81 9.00 -4.00
C GLY A 33 16.79 10.07 -2.91
N SER A 34 15.69 10.81 -2.72
CA SER A 34 15.56 11.84 -1.67
C SER A 34 15.52 11.31 -0.23
N GLY A 35 15.62 9.99 -0.04
CA GLY A 35 15.63 9.36 1.28
C GLY A 35 14.26 9.19 1.94
N LYS A 36 13.16 9.20 1.17
CA LYS A 36 11.78 9.01 1.68
C LYS A 36 11.66 7.79 2.59
N THR A 37 12.07 6.62 2.10
CA THR A 37 12.01 5.35 2.84
C THR A 37 12.84 5.39 4.13
N ILE A 38 14.04 5.98 4.07
CA ILE A 38 14.89 6.11 5.27
C ILE A 38 14.21 6.99 6.31
N LYS A 39 13.63 8.11 5.88
CA LYS A 39 12.92 9.02 6.77
C LYS A 39 11.67 8.39 7.37
N LEU A 40 10.93 7.61 6.59
CA LEU A 40 9.81 6.80 7.06
C LEU A 40 10.25 5.82 8.15
N CYS A 41 11.33 5.06 7.92
CA CYS A 41 11.88 4.13 8.89
C CYS A 41 12.27 4.82 10.20
N ASN A 42 12.91 5.99 10.11
CA ASN A 42 13.31 6.77 11.30
C ASN A 42 12.09 7.23 12.10
N ILE A 43 11.06 7.76 11.44
CA ILE A 43 9.81 8.18 12.12
C ILE A 43 9.16 6.99 12.83
N ILE A 44 9.05 5.85 12.15
CA ILE A 44 8.46 4.65 12.74
C ILE A 44 9.29 4.20 13.94
N ASN A 45 10.62 4.13 13.82
CA ASN A 45 11.49 3.76 14.93
C ASN A 45 11.35 4.71 16.12
N ASP A 46 11.27 6.02 15.88
CA ASP A 46 11.06 7.02 16.94
C ASP A 46 9.75 6.76 17.68
N VAL A 47 8.66 6.48 16.95
CA VAL A 47 7.35 6.23 17.54
C VAL A 47 7.33 4.92 18.32
N ILE A 48 7.82 3.81 17.74
CA ILE A 48 7.78 2.50 18.42
C ILE A 48 8.70 2.43 19.64
N ASN A 49 9.76 3.23 19.67
CA ASN A 49 10.69 3.32 20.81
C ASN A 49 10.21 4.29 21.90
N THR A 50 9.21 5.14 21.61
CA THR A 50 8.63 6.05 22.59
C THR A 50 7.74 5.27 23.56
N LYS A 51 7.99 5.42 24.87
CA LYS A 51 7.19 4.78 25.91
C LYS A 51 5.73 5.25 25.87
N GLY A 52 4.80 4.31 26.01
CA GLY A 52 3.37 4.58 26.07
C GLY A 52 2.67 4.75 24.72
N THR A 53 3.39 4.62 23.60
CA THR A 53 2.77 4.59 22.28
C THR A 53 2.24 3.20 21.95
N THR A 54 1.06 3.15 21.33
CA THR A 54 0.40 1.90 20.92
C THR A 54 0.17 1.84 19.41
N GLU A 55 0.67 2.82 18.67
CA GLU A 55 0.52 2.88 17.22
C GLU A 55 1.11 1.66 16.53
N LYS A 56 0.36 1.15 15.56
CA LYS A 56 0.74 0.05 14.69
C LYS A 56 0.93 0.56 13.27
N PHE A 57 1.94 0.07 12.58
CA PHE A 57 2.29 0.50 11.23
C PHE A 57 2.29 -0.68 10.28
N MET A 58 1.64 -0.51 9.14
CA MET A 58 1.69 -1.47 8.04
C MET A 58 2.35 -0.79 6.84
N ILE A 59 3.51 -1.30 6.43
CA ILE A 59 4.27 -0.78 5.30
C ILE A 59 4.04 -1.70 4.11
N ILE A 60 3.59 -1.12 3.00
CA ILE A 60 3.27 -1.84 1.78
C ILE A 60 4.30 -1.46 0.73
N GLN A 61 4.97 -2.47 0.19
CA GLN A 61 6.02 -2.31 -0.80
C GLN A 61 5.81 -3.25 -1.97
N ASN A 62 6.13 -2.79 -3.18
CA ASN A 62 5.90 -3.53 -4.42
C ASN A 62 6.97 -4.55 -4.74
N THR A 63 8.16 -4.45 -4.14
CA THR A 63 9.26 -5.39 -4.37
C THR A 63 9.75 -6.03 -3.07
N GLN A 64 10.09 -7.30 -3.14
CA GLN A 64 10.59 -8.07 -2.01
C GLN A 64 11.94 -7.58 -1.52
N LYS A 65 12.82 -7.14 -2.45
CA LYS A 65 14.11 -6.57 -2.10
C LYS A 65 13.94 -5.31 -1.25
N LEU A 66 13.06 -4.39 -1.67
CA LEU A 66 12.78 -3.17 -0.90
C LEU A 66 12.20 -3.50 0.47
N ALA A 67 11.28 -4.47 0.55
CA ALA A 67 10.69 -4.92 1.81
C ALA A 67 11.75 -5.48 2.77
N THR A 68 12.67 -6.28 2.26
CA THR A 68 13.79 -6.82 3.05
C THR A 68 14.75 -5.73 3.52
N ASP A 69 15.13 -4.82 2.62
CA ASP A 69 16.00 -3.68 2.96
C ASP A 69 15.36 -2.73 4.00
N THR A 70 14.04 -2.57 3.94
CA THR A 70 13.27 -1.77 4.89
C THR A 70 13.19 -2.48 6.25
N ALA A 71 12.95 -3.79 6.25
CA ALA A 71 12.88 -4.57 7.49
C ALA A 71 14.19 -4.53 8.29
N GLN A 72 15.33 -4.43 7.61
CA GLN A 72 16.63 -4.30 8.27
C GLN A 72 16.83 -2.93 8.97
N LYS A 73 16.04 -1.92 8.62
CA LYS A 73 16.14 -0.55 9.15
C LYS A 73 15.12 -0.26 10.24
N ILE A 74 14.15 -1.15 10.45
CA ILE A 74 13.09 -0.98 11.44
C ILE A 74 13.30 -1.97 12.57
N ASN A 75 13.35 -1.44 13.79
CA ASN A 75 13.46 -2.26 14.98
C ASN A 75 12.17 -3.03 15.24
N ASN A 76 12.30 -4.34 15.51
CA ASN A 76 11.18 -5.18 15.92
C ASN A 76 9.97 -5.12 14.95
N CYS A 77 10.21 -5.44 13.68
CA CYS A 77 9.18 -5.53 12.65
C CYS A 77 8.95 -6.97 12.20
N LYS A 78 7.73 -7.26 11.75
CA LYS A 78 7.36 -8.51 11.07
C LYS A 78 7.41 -8.31 9.58
N LEU A 79 8.23 -9.09 8.89
CA LEU A 79 8.28 -9.15 7.43
C LEU A 79 7.58 -10.42 6.95
N LEU A 80 6.48 -10.28 6.20
CA LEU A 80 5.71 -11.39 5.63
C LEU A 80 5.62 -11.24 4.11
N ILE A 81 6.54 -11.89 3.41
CA ILE A 81 6.62 -11.93 1.94
C ILE A 81 6.74 -13.36 1.45
N SER A 82 6.33 -13.63 0.21
CA SER A 82 6.23 -14.99 -0.33
C SER A 82 7.55 -15.77 -0.30
N ASP A 83 8.67 -15.11 -0.55
CA ASP A 83 9.99 -15.75 -0.61
C ASP A 83 10.50 -16.27 0.74
N LEU A 84 10.01 -15.70 1.83
CA LEU A 84 10.37 -16.10 3.19
C LEU A 84 9.39 -17.13 3.77
N MET A 85 8.33 -17.49 3.03
CA MET A 85 7.38 -18.49 3.52
C MET A 85 7.91 -19.92 3.35
N PRO A 86 7.72 -20.78 4.34
CA PRO A 86 7.96 -22.22 4.19
C PRO A 86 7.13 -22.78 3.03
N ARG A 87 7.67 -23.80 2.36
CA ARG A 87 6.95 -24.50 1.28
C ARG A 87 5.58 -24.98 1.75
N GLY A 88 4.53 -24.65 0.98
CA GLY A 88 3.15 -25.03 1.27
C GLY A 88 2.39 -24.06 2.18
N LYS A 89 3.02 -23.04 2.76
CA LYS A 89 2.31 -21.98 3.49
C LYS A 89 1.90 -20.84 2.57
N ASN A 90 0.68 -20.38 2.74
CA ASN A 90 0.16 -19.22 2.01
C ASN A 90 0.45 -17.93 2.82
N VAL A 91 1.13 -16.96 2.22
CA VAL A 91 1.49 -15.70 2.88
C VAL A 91 0.26 -14.97 3.42
N ILE A 92 -0.86 -14.98 2.68
CA ILE A 92 -2.07 -14.27 3.14
C ILE A 92 -2.62 -14.87 4.43
N ASN A 93 -2.68 -16.20 4.56
CA ASN A 93 -3.17 -16.82 5.78
C ASN A 93 -2.26 -16.46 6.98
N THR A 94 -0.94 -16.48 6.77
CA THR A 94 0.01 -16.06 7.83
C THR A 94 -0.14 -14.58 8.20
N VAL A 95 -0.49 -13.71 7.25
CA VAL A 95 -0.78 -12.30 7.54
C VAL A 95 -2.09 -12.17 8.31
N LEU A 96 -3.14 -12.90 7.94
CA LEU A 96 -4.41 -12.85 8.66
C LEU A 96 -4.25 -13.35 10.11
N ASP A 97 -3.58 -14.48 10.30
CA ASP A 97 -3.25 -15.00 11.65
C ASP A 97 -2.48 -13.97 12.48
N PHE A 98 -1.51 -13.28 11.87
CA PHE A 98 -0.74 -12.23 12.56
C PHE A 98 -1.60 -11.01 12.90
N LEU A 99 -2.55 -10.63 12.05
CA LEU A 99 -3.42 -9.46 12.30
C LEU A 99 -4.44 -9.71 13.41
N GLU A 100 -4.82 -10.97 13.66
CA GLU A 100 -5.69 -11.34 14.78
C GLU A 100 -4.99 -11.12 16.13
N GLU A 101 -3.70 -11.52 16.25
CA GLU A 101 -2.91 -11.37 17.48
C GLU A 101 -1.51 -10.80 17.16
N PRO A 102 -1.40 -9.51 16.84
CA PRO A 102 -0.13 -8.90 16.44
C PRO A 102 0.83 -8.77 17.63
N VAL A 103 1.96 -9.45 17.56
CA VAL A 103 3.05 -9.34 18.54
C VAL A 103 3.91 -8.12 18.27
N GLU A 104 4.27 -7.89 16.99
CA GLU A 104 5.04 -6.74 16.56
C GLU A 104 4.10 -5.59 16.13
N ARG A 105 4.54 -4.37 16.36
CA ARG A 105 3.78 -3.17 15.98
C ARG A 105 4.04 -2.69 14.57
N VAL A 106 4.98 -3.29 13.87
CA VAL A 106 5.29 -2.97 12.46
C VAL A 106 5.18 -4.24 11.63
N LEU A 107 4.34 -4.18 10.60
CA LEU A 107 4.17 -5.24 9.61
C LEU A 107 4.61 -4.71 8.23
N ILE A 108 5.43 -5.49 7.54
CA ILE A 108 5.86 -5.19 6.17
C ILE A 108 5.36 -6.29 5.26
N ILE A 109 4.60 -5.93 4.24
CA ILE A 109 3.99 -6.85 3.27
C ILE A 109 4.07 -6.31 1.84
N SER A 110 3.77 -7.19 0.87
CA SER A 110 3.63 -6.76 -0.51
C SER A 110 2.24 -6.15 -0.78
N ASP A 111 2.15 -5.32 -1.81
CA ASP A 111 0.90 -4.76 -2.34
C ASP A 111 -0.12 -5.86 -2.71
N LYS A 112 0.34 -6.92 -3.38
CA LYS A 112 -0.50 -8.08 -3.75
C LYS A 112 -1.12 -8.77 -2.53
N THR A 113 -0.41 -8.79 -1.42
CA THR A 113 -0.93 -9.36 -0.17
C THR A 113 -1.91 -8.40 0.48
N PHE A 114 -1.58 -7.11 0.52
CA PHE A 114 -2.43 -6.07 1.12
C PHE A 114 -3.85 -6.04 0.56
N PHE A 115 -4.00 -6.05 -0.77
CA PHE A 115 -5.32 -6.02 -1.43
C PHE A 115 -6.19 -7.27 -1.20
N ARG A 116 -5.66 -8.27 -0.51
CA ARG A 116 -6.39 -9.48 -0.13
C ARG A 116 -6.80 -9.50 1.33
N ILE A 117 -6.40 -8.48 2.12
CA ILE A 117 -6.75 -8.36 3.53
C ILE A 117 -8.16 -7.79 3.64
N PRO A 118 -9.07 -8.39 4.43
CA PRO A 118 -10.35 -7.80 4.74
C PRO A 118 -10.20 -6.45 5.44
N VAL A 119 -11.01 -5.46 5.05
CA VAL A 119 -10.88 -4.07 5.54
C VAL A 119 -11.05 -3.97 7.06
N ASN A 120 -11.91 -4.79 7.66
CA ASN A 120 -12.13 -4.83 9.10
C ASN A 120 -10.91 -5.27 9.91
N MET A 121 -9.93 -5.94 9.31
CA MET A 121 -8.67 -6.33 9.96
C MET A 121 -7.61 -5.23 9.93
N LEU A 122 -7.88 -4.13 9.24
CA LEU A 122 -6.97 -2.98 9.13
C LEU A 122 -7.22 -1.93 10.23
N ASP A 123 -8.21 -2.13 11.08
CA ASP A 123 -8.53 -1.19 12.14
C ASP A 123 -7.36 -1.03 13.12
N GLY A 124 -7.04 0.21 13.45
CA GLY A 124 -5.92 0.55 14.32
C GLY A 124 -4.53 0.51 13.67
N TRP A 125 -4.43 0.16 12.40
CA TRP A 125 -3.19 0.20 11.64
C TRP A 125 -3.03 1.51 10.88
N GLN A 126 -1.85 2.14 10.97
CA GLN A 126 -1.44 3.21 10.07
C GLN A 126 -0.81 2.59 8.82
N ILE A 127 -1.46 2.78 7.68
CA ILE A 127 -1.08 2.15 6.42
C ILE A 127 -0.20 3.11 5.63
N TRP A 128 0.98 2.64 5.21
CA TRP A 128 1.97 3.38 4.46
C TRP A 128 2.32 2.65 3.17
N PHE A 129 2.00 3.26 2.04
CA PHE A 129 2.50 2.82 0.75
C PHE A 129 3.83 3.52 0.49
N ASP A 130 4.92 2.76 0.51
CA ASP A 130 6.24 3.24 0.17
C ASP A 130 6.53 2.84 -1.28
N ASP A 131 6.61 3.83 -2.15
CA ASP A 131 6.60 3.74 -3.59
C ASP A 131 5.19 3.66 -4.22
N VAL A 132 5.10 4.07 -5.50
CA VAL A 132 3.83 4.12 -6.21
C VAL A 132 3.33 2.71 -6.51
N THR A 133 2.34 2.29 -5.77
CA THR A 133 1.63 1.05 -6.09
C THR A 133 0.72 1.30 -7.28
N ASN A 134 0.85 0.50 -8.32
CA ASN A 134 -0.09 0.52 -9.42
C ASN A 134 -1.44 -0.03 -8.94
N PHE A 135 -2.40 0.86 -8.67
CA PHE A 135 -3.78 0.49 -8.35
C PHE A 135 -4.54 -0.07 -9.55
N HIS A 136 -3.93 -0.05 -10.74
CA HIS A 136 -4.52 -0.61 -11.95
C HIS A 136 -4.07 -2.06 -12.12
N SER A 137 -5.01 -2.98 -12.08
CA SER A 137 -4.77 -4.36 -12.51
C SER A 137 -5.18 -4.51 -13.96
N PHE A 138 -4.22 -4.75 -14.84
CA PHE A 138 -4.55 -5.15 -16.21
C PHE A 138 -4.87 -6.65 -16.22
N LYS A 139 -6.11 -7.00 -16.53
CA LYS A 139 -6.46 -8.37 -16.87
C LYS A 139 -6.45 -8.48 -18.38
N ASN A 140 -5.57 -9.30 -18.93
CA ASN A 140 -5.67 -9.71 -20.32
C ASN A 140 -6.94 -10.56 -20.45
N VAL A 141 -7.95 -10.00 -21.09
CA VAL A 141 -9.13 -10.77 -21.51
C VAL A 141 -8.76 -11.38 -22.85
N ASN A 142 -8.72 -12.72 -22.93
CA ASN A 142 -8.45 -13.42 -24.18
C ASN A 142 -9.46 -12.99 -25.24
N ASP A 143 -9.00 -12.89 -26.51
CA ASP A 143 -9.81 -12.38 -27.63
C ASP A 143 -11.08 -13.20 -27.90
N ASP A 144 -11.13 -14.45 -27.44
CA ASP A 144 -12.27 -15.34 -27.61
C ASP A 144 -13.53 -14.94 -26.82
N ASN A 145 -13.46 -13.93 -25.96
CA ASN A 145 -14.56 -13.52 -25.07
C ASN A 145 -15.03 -12.09 -25.33
N GLN A 146 -15.43 -11.81 -26.60
CA GLN A 146 -15.91 -10.50 -27.03
C GLN A 146 -17.05 -9.97 -26.15
N ARG A 147 -17.96 -10.86 -25.72
CA ARG A 147 -19.08 -10.50 -24.84
C ARG A 147 -18.64 -9.95 -23.48
N ILE A 148 -17.55 -10.47 -22.91
CA ILE A 148 -16.99 -9.95 -21.63
C ILE A 148 -16.33 -8.59 -21.89
N LYS A 149 -15.63 -8.42 -23.01
CA LYS A 149 -15.05 -7.13 -23.40
C LYS A 149 -16.13 -6.07 -23.56
N ASP A 150 -17.23 -6.41 -24.22
CA ASP A 150 -18.35 -5.49 -24.47
C ASP A 150 -19.02 -5.07 -23.15
N ILE A 151 -19.21 -5.99 -22.20
CA ILE A 151 -19.78 -5.69 -20.89
C ILE A 151 -18.84 -4.79 -20.08
N ILE A 152 -17.56 -5.14 -19.98
CA ILE A 152 -16.57 -4.34 -19.24
C ILE A 152 -16.44 -2.94 -19.88
N TYR A 153 -16.40 -2.87 -21.20
CA TYR A 153 -16.30 -1.59 -21.92
C TYR A 153 -17.56 -0.73 -21.70
N HIS A 154 -18.73 -1.32 -21.79
CA HIS A 154 -20.00 -0.62 -21.61
C HIS A 154 -20.15 -0.09 -20.17
N ASP A 155 -19.85 -0.91 -19.17
CA ASP A 155 -19.94 -0.52 -17.75
C ASP A 155 -18.93 0.57 -17.41
N LEU A 156 -17.67 0.43 -17.83
CA LEU A 156 -16.63 1.45 -17.60
C LEU A 156 -16.94 2.78 -18.30
N MET A 157 -17.50 2.73 -19.52
CA MET A 157 -17.83 3.93 -20.27
C MET A 157 -19.07 4.64 -19.71
N GLN A 158 -20.05 3.90 -19.20
CA GLN A 158 -21.22 4.50 -18.53
C GLN A 158 -20.86 5.12 -17.18
N GLU A 159 -20.04 4.45 -16.36
CA GLU A 159 -19.66 4.95 -15.03
C GLU A 159 -18.77 6.21 -15.10
N HIS A 160 -17.91 6.32 -16.11
CA HIS A 160 -16.91 7.39 -16.17
C HIS A 160 -17.21 8.47 -17.22
N GLY A 161 -18.31 8.37 -17.96
CA GLY A 161 -18.73 9.39 -18.93
C GLY A 161 -17.77 9.57 -20.12
N ILE A 162 -16.88 8.63 -20.37
CA ILE A 162 -15.93 8.66 -21.46
C ILE A 162 -16.64 8.16 -22.72
N VAL A 163 -17.12 9.06 -23.53
CA VAL A 163 -17.70 8.73 -24.85
C VAL A 163 -16.58 8.79 -25.87
N ASP A 164 -16.09 7.63 -26.29
CA ASP A 164 -15.18 7.54 -27.43
C ASP A 164 -16.02 7.60 -28.73
N GLU A 165 -16.13 8.79 -29.32
CA GLU A 165 -16.94 9.01 -30.52
C GLU A 165 -16.39 8.28 -31.75
N GLU A 166 -15.11 7.90 -31.78
CA GLU A 166 -14.51 7.20 -32.91
C GLU A 166 -14.96 5.74 -33.06
N LYS A 167 -15.52 5.13 -32.04
CA LYS A 167 -15.98 3.71 -32.03
C LYS A 167 -17.47 3.54 -32.35
N LYS A 168 -18.20 4.59 -32.64
CA LYS A 168 -19.60 4.51 -33.11
C LYS A 168 -19.78 4.10 -34.56
N GLN A 169 -18.72 3.74 -35.27
CA GLN A 169 -18.74 3.39 -36.69
C GLN A 169 -18.38 1.93 -36.98
N TYR A 170 -18.84 0.98 -36.18
CA TYR A 170 -18.81 -0.42 -36.58
C TYR A 170 -20.10 -1.13 -36.17
#